data_a953354b9d86181d76f4b2cfcaae621c
#
_entry.id   a953354b9d86181d76f4b2cfcaae621c
#
_cell.length_a   1.000
_cell.length_b   1.000
_cell.length_c   1.000
_cell.angle_alpha   90.00
_cell.angle_beta   90.00
_cell.angle_gamma   90.00
#
_symmetry.space_group_name_H-M   'P 1'
#
loop_
_entity.id
_entity.type
_entity.pdbx_description
1 polymer ?
#
loop_
_entity_poly.entity_id
_entity_poly.type
_entity_poly.pdbx_seq_one_letter_code
_entity_poly.pdbx_strand_id
1 'polypeptide(L)'
;MIGLAIYALCLAGLGLLLPRVWWDPASPEFILILGGIGAWRYGWGLLHLARSLIYRKLVYPRWRRRADALGEAAMPSHVFLLVTSFRIDGETTRKVYQAAIEEAVRCGVRATVIASIVEMADQRLIKRLFHGIVERMGGGERVDLSFVRIGGTGKRDALAYGFRAVSLHRPPRDAAVCVIDGDSILEPGLLRKSLPYFKLFPDVGAFTTDETCEVVGRPLFREWYNMRFAQRHILMSSMGLSGRVLTLTGRMSAFRAEIATDPDFIRTVEVDYIDHWRLGRFKFLTGDDKSSWYFVLKRGLRMIYVPDAKVVTVEYPPSNRFWAGATMLMIRWFGNMLRTNSRAIALGPRRVGWFPWWCIVDQRLSMWTSLSGPTAVLLIWLSTGSNLIFLYFYWVALTRFAQTLTLLTARDRVSWTYPFLLYFNQVYGSVVKTFVFFRLDRQKWTRQKTTIERGLDRWNARLQKATSAYVHILGCAAFVVGLGLYLRAIHVPNIKYLTLLQ
;
A
#
# COMPACT_ATOMS: atom_id res chain seq x y z
N MET A 1 -17.03 12.39 16.46
CA MET A 1 -18.28 11.60 16.79
C MET A 1 -19.56 12.34 16.39
N ILE A 2 -19.72 13.63 16.77
CA ILE A 2 -20.95 14.42 16.43
C ILE A 2 -21.25 14.38 14.92
N GLY A 3 -20.27 14.65 14.06
CA GLY A 3 -20.50 14.61 12.60
C GLY A 3 -20.96 13.26 12.05
N LEU A 4 -20.52 12.13 12.66
CA LEU A 4 -21.02 10.80 12.29
C LEU A 4 -22.45 10.55 12.77
N ALA A 5 -22.82 11.09 13.96
CA ALA A 5 -24.18 11.03 14.44
C ALA A 5 -25.14 11.83 13.52
N ILE A 6 -24.74 13.03 13.12
CA ILE A 6 -25.48 13.84 12.14
C ILE A 6 -25.60 13.08 10.81
N TYR A 7 -24.53 12.47 10.32
CA TYR A 7 -24.57 11.67 9.09
C TYR A 7 -25.55 10.50 9.21
N ALA A 8 -25.56 9.79 10.35
CA ALA A 8 -26.50 8.69 10.60
C ALA A 8 -27.96 9.18 10.64
N LEU A 9 -28.22 10.33 11.29
CA LEU A 9 -29.56 10.93 11.31
C LEU A 9 -30.01 11.33 9.90
N CYS A 10 -29.14 11.92 9.10
CA CYS A 10 -29.43 12.25 7.70
C CYS A 10 -29.74 10.99 6.88
N LEU A 11 -28.98 9.90 7.06
CA LEU A 11 -29.27 8.62 6.42
C LEU A 11 -30.63 8.06 6.83
N ALA A 12 -30.96 8.07 8.12
CA ALA A 12 -32.24 7.60 8.61
C ALA A 12 -33.40 8.42 8.00
N GLY A 13 -33.28 9.75 8.01
CA GLY A 13 -34.26 10.65 7.41
C GLY A 13 -34.45 10.41 5.90
N LEU A 14 -33.39 10.30 5.15
CA LEU A 14 -33.43 9.98 3.72
C LEU A 14 -34.05 8.59 3.48
N GLY A 15 -33.75 7.61 4.31
CA GLY A 15 -34.29 6.27 4.20
C GLY A 15 -35.81 6.24 4.37
N LEU A 16 -36.36 7.10 5.24
CA LEU A 16 -37.82 7.24 5.42
C LEU A 16 -38.52 7.88 4.22
N LEU A 17 -37.79 8.65 3.41
CA LEU A 17 -38.33 9.31 2.20
C LEU A 17 -38.30 8.38 0.98
N LEU A 18 -37.57 7.28 1.02
CA LEU A 18 -37.51 6.34 -0.10
C LEU A 18 -38.79 5.50 -0.19
N PRO A 19 -39.25 5.17 -1.42
CA PRO A 19 -40.42 4.33 -1.63
C PRO A 19 -40.31 2.98 -0.92
N ARG A 20 -41.33 2.56 -0.19
CA ARG A 20 -41.30 1.29 0.57
C ARG A 20 -41.05 0.07 -0.30
N VAL A 21 -41.52 0.07 -1.54
CA VAL A 21 -41.29 -1.02 -2.52
C VAL A 21 -39.78 -1.27 -2.78
N TRP A 22 -38.95 -0.26 -2.65
CA TRP A 22 -37.49 -0.42 -2.85
C TRP A 22 -36.77 -1.17 -1.72
N TRP A 23 -37.47 -1.32 -0.58
CA TRP A 23 -36.95 -2.07 0.58
C TRP A 23 -37.35 -3.54 0.57
N ASP A 24 -38.22 -3.96 -0.37
CA ASP A 24 -38.61 -5.35 -0.51
C ASP A 24 -37.44 -6.15 -1.09
N PRO A 25 -36.91 -7.16 -0.34
CA PRO A 25 -35.83 -8.00 -0.81
C PRO A 25 -36.13 -8.76 -2.11
N ALA A 26 -37.40 -8.99 -2.41
CA ALA A 26 -37.87 -9.64 -3.64
C ALA A 26 -37.95 -8.67 -4.83
N SER A 27 -37.82 -7.37 -4.61
CA SER A 27 -37.90 -6.39 -5.70
C SER A 27 -36.73 -6.51 -6.64
N PRO A 28 -36.91 -6.38 -7.97
CA PRO A 28 -35.82 -6.36 -8.95
C PRO A 28 -34.77 -5.28 -8.65
N GLU A 29 -35.20 -4.15 -8.11
CA GLU A 29 -34.36 -3.01 -7.75
C GLU A 29 -33.38 -3.38 -6.63
N PHE A 30 -33.87 -4.07 -5.60
CA PHE A 30 -33.03 -4.52 -4.50
C PHE A 30 -31.96 -5.52 -4.97
N ILE A 31 -32.39 -6.53 -5.75
CA ILE A 31 -31.49 -7.54 -6.32
C ILE A 31 -30.44 -6.91 -7.24
N LEU A 32 -30.84 -5.92 -8.06
CA LEU A 32 -29.93 -5.23 -8.96
C LEU A 32 -28.84 -4.47 -8.20
N ILE A 33 -29.18 -3.76 -7.14
CA ILE A 33 -28.26 -2.93 -6.36
C ILE A 33 -27.31 -3.79 -5.53
N LEU A 34 -27.82 -4.83 -4.89
CA LEU A 34 -27.02 -5.73 -4.07
C LEU A 34 -26.21 -6.72 -4.90
N GLY A 35 -26.77 -7.25 -5.95
CA GLY A 35 -26.20 -8.15 -6.97
C GLY A 35 -25.01 -9.00 -6.59
N GLY A 36 -24.63 -9.99 -7.39
CA GLY A 36 -23.52 -10.88 -7.10
C GLY A 36 -22.17 -10.18 -6.90
N ILE A 37 -21.91 -9.09 -7.66
CA ILE A 37 -20.67 -8.29 -7.51
C ILE A 37 -20.68 -7.54 -6.18
N GLY A 38 -21.80 -6.98 -5.77
CA GLY A 38 -21.94 -6.29 -4.49
C GLY A 38 -21.75 -7.27 -3.33
N ALA A 39 -22.48 -8.41 -3.34
CA ALA A 39 -22.36 -9.46 -2.35
C ALA A 39 -20.93 -9.96 -2.22
N TRP A 40 -20.24 -10.21 -3.34
CA TRP A 40 -18.83 -10.57 -3.32
C TRP A 40 -17.96 -9.48 -2.68
N ARG A 41 -18.10 -8.22 -3.09
CA ARG A 41 -17.28 -7.12 -2.57
C ARG A 41 -17.48 -6.88 -1.08
N TYR A 42 -18.70 -6.91 -0.60
CA TYR A 42 -19.00 -6.76 0.83
C TYR A 42 -18.57 -7.99 1.63
N GLY A 43 -18.85 -9.19 1.13
CA GLY A 43 -18.39 -10.44 1.74
C GLY A 43 -16.89 -10.54 1.82
N TRP A 44 -16.16 -10.10 0.78
CA TRP A 44 -14.71 -10.02 0.77
C TRP A 44 -14.18 -9.03 1.82
N GLY A 45 -14.81 -7.86 1.95
CA GLY A 45 -14.51 -6.88 3.00
C GLY A 45 -14.72 -7.43 4.41
N LEU A 46 -15.84 -8.10 4.65
CA LEU A 46 -16.16 -8.75 5.93
C LEU A 46 -15.18 -9.89 6.25
N LEU A 47 -14.80 -10.69 5.26
CA LEU A 47 -13.79 -11.74 5.43
C LEU A 47 -12.44 -11.14 5.85
N HIS A 48 -12.00 -10.05 5.22
CA HIS A 48 -10.78 -9.36 5.65
C HIS A 48 -10.88 -8.78 7.05
N LEU A 49 -12.03 -8.23 7.43
CA LEU A 49 -12.28 -7.73 8.78
C LEU A 49 -12.21 -8.88 9.81
N ALA A 50 -12.93 -9.98 9.57
CA ALA A 50 -12.93 -11.14 10.45
C ALA A 50 -11.51 -11.71 10.62
N ARG A 51 -10.79 -11.93 9.52
CA ARG A 51 -9.40 -12.40 9.55
C ARG A 51 -8.48 -11.42 10.30
N SER A 52 -8.69 -10.12 10.14
CA SER A 52 -7.93 -9.08 10.85
C SER A 52 -8.18 -9.15 12.36
N LEU A 53 -9.43 -9.33 12.77
CA LEU A 53 -9.79 -9.47 14.19
C LEU A 53 -9.21 -10.75 14.79
N ILE A 54 -9.32 -11.88 14.11
CA ILE A 54 -8.71 -13.15 14.53
C ILE A 54 -7.19 -12.96 14.71
N TYR A 55 -6.53 -12.37 13.73
CA TYR A 55 -5.08 -12.10 13.83
C TYR A 55 -4.73 -11.26 15.05
N ARG A 56 -5.34 -10.07 15.18
CA ARG A 56 -4.99 -9.08 16.21
C ARG A 56 -5.45 -9.48 17.63
N LYS A 57 -6.55 -10.23 17.75
CA LYS A 57 -7.13 -10.55 19.06
C LYS A 57 -6.78 -11.95 19.56
N LEU A 58 -6.48 -12.89 18.67
CA LEU A 58 -6.24 -14.29 19.04
C LEU A 58 -4.80 -14.75 18.71
N VAL A 59 -4.35 -14.56 17.46
CA VAL A 59 -3.07 -15.14 17.02
C VAL A 59 -1.90 -14.29 17.46
N TYR A 60 -1.92 -13.01 17.15
CA TYR A 60 -0.83 -12.09 17.44
C TYR A 60 -0.53 -11.93 18.94
N PRO A 61 -1.49 -11.83 19.86
CA PRO A 61 -1.22 -11.76 21.29
C PRO A 61 -0.52 -13.01 21.85
N ARG A 62 -0.80 -14.19 21.24
CA ARG A 62 -0.06 -15.43 21.61
C ARG A 62 1.40 -15.35 21.15
N TRP A 63 1.65 -14.82 19.94
CA TRP A 63 3.00 -14.62 19.46
C TRP A 63 3.75 -13.58 20.29
N ARG A 64 3.09 -12.48 20.67
CA ARG A 64 3.66 -11.46 21.53
C ARG A 64 4.10 -12.05 22.87
N ARG A 65 3.23 -12.77 23.57
CA ARG A 65 3.57 -13.43 24.84
C ARG A 65 4.75 -14.38 24.72
N ARG A 66 4.83 -15.14 23.64
CA ARG A 66 5.97 -16.02 23.36
C ARG A 66 7.27 -15.25 23.11
N ALA A 67 7.20 -14.15 22.39
CA ALA A 67 8.33 -13.29 22.14
C ALA A 67 8.82 -12.62 23.44
N ASP A 68 7.89 -12.11 24.25
CA ASP A 68 8.18 -11.48 25.53
C ASP A 68 8.78 -12.48 26.54
N ALA A 69 8.32 -13.73 26.53
CA ALA A 69 8.85 -14.80 27.39
C ALA A 69 10.31 -15.18 27.04
N LEU A 70 10.76 -14.96 25.81
CA LEU A 70 12.15 -15.18 25.41
C LEU A 70 13.07 -14.03 25.89
N GLY A 71 12.50 -12.87 26.21
CA GLY A 71 13.24 -11.71 26.70
C GLY A 71 14.35 -11.24 25.76
N GLU A 72 15.48 -10.84 26.33
CA GLU A 72 16.63 -10.35 25.56
C GLU A 72 17.27 -11.42 24.68
N ALA A 73 17.17 -12.70 25.03
CA ALA A 73 17.67 -13.81 24.21
C ALA A 73 16.98 -13.94 22.85
N ALA A 74 15.83 -13.29 22.66
CA ALA A 74 15.14 -13.23 21.37
C ALA A 74 15.64 -12.10 20.46
N MET A 75 16.43 -11.16 20.98
CA MET A 75 16.97 -10.07 20.19
C MET A 75 18.11 -10.58 19.31
N PRO A 76 18.24 -10.05 18.08
CA PRO A 76 19.39 -10.34 17.24
C PRO A 76 20.68 -9.79 17.87
N SER A 77 21.82 -10.42 17.61
CA SER A 77 23.11 -9.97 18.16
C SER A 77 23.55 -8.60 17.63
N HIS A 78 23.09 -8.21 16.44
CA HIS A 78 23.35 -6.91 15.82
C HIS A 78 22.14 -6.40 15.02
N VAL A 79 21.84 -5.13 15.16
CA VAL A 79 20.77 -4.45 14.44
C VAL A 79 21.34 -3.32 13.58
N PHE A 80 21.03 -3.33 12.30
CA PHE A 80 21.35 -2.25 11.38
C PHE A 80 20.08 -1.42 11.10
N LEU A 81 20.16 -0.11 11.32
CA LEU A 81 19.09 0.83 10.97
C LEU A 81 19.54 1.62 9.73
N LEU A 82 19.08 1.19 8.56
CA LEU A 82 19.34 1.87 7.29
C LEU A 82 18.29 2.94 7.04
N VAL A 83 18.66 4.20 7.25
CA VAL A 83 17.79 5.37 7.03
C VAL A 83 18.17 6.03 5.71
N THR A 84 17.20 6.18 4.79
CA THR A 84 17.43 6.81 3.48
C THR A 84 16.80 8.19 3.43
N SER A 85 17.62 9.26 3.33
CA SER A 85 17.17 10.64 3.29
C SER A 85 17.49 11.30 1.96
N PHE A 86 16.51 12.00 1.38
CA PHE A 86 16.70 12.77 0.17
C PHE A 86 15.90 14.06 0.21
N ARG A 87 16.57 15.19 0.36
CA ARG A 87 15.99 16.55 0.36
C ARG A 87 14.77 16.65 1.27
N ILE A 88 14.93 16.21 2.50
CA ILE A 88 13.96 16.32 3.58
C ILE A 88 14.30 17.58 4.37
N ASP A 89 13.29 18.26 4.89
CA ASP A 89 13.54 19.43 5.74
C ASP A 89 14.30 19.04 7.01
N GLY A 90 15.06 20.00 7.55
CA GLY A 90 15.95 19.74 8.68
C GLY A 90 15.21 19.32 9.96
N GLU A 91 13.99 19.78 10.18
CA GLU A 91 13.21 19.42 11.37
C GLU A 91 12.71 17.97 11.27
N THR A 92 12.20 17.54 10.13
CA THR A 92 11.83 16.15 9.88
C THR A 92 13.07 15.24 9.96
N THR A 93 14.19 15.64 9.35
CA THR A 93 15.47 14.91 9.45
C THR A 93 15.88 14.76 10.92
N ARG A 94 15.81 15.82 11.71
CA ARG A 94 16.12 15.80 13.15
C ARG A 94 15.24 14.78 13.88
N LYS A 95 13.92 14.81 13.71
CA LYS A 95 12.99 13.90 14.38
C LYS A 95 13.24 12.43 14.00
N VAL A 96 13.46 12.15 12.73
CA VAL A 96 13.69 10.79 12.23
C VAL A 96 14.98 10.20 12.78
N TYR A 97 16.10 10.94 12.69
CA TYR A 97 17.38 10.44 13.19
C TYR A 97 17.44 10.41 14.70
N GLN A 98 16.80 11.36 15.39
CA GLN A 98 16.65 11.29 16.84
C GLN A 98 15.94 10.00 17.25
N ALA A 99 14.79 9.70 16.67
CA ALA A 99 14.03 8.47 16.96
C ALA A 99 14.83 7.20 16.63
N ALA A 100 15.51 7.17 15.49
CA ALA A 100 16.31 6.02 15.07
C ALA A 100 17.51 5.76 16.00
N ILE A 101 18.23 6.81 16.41
CA ILE A 101 19.37 6.69 17.32
C ILE A 101 18.89 6.31 18.73
N GLU A 102 17.81 6.94 19.23
CA GLU A 102 17.22 6.57 20.51
C GLU A 102 16.76 5.11 20.54
N GLU A 103 16.14 4.62 19.47
CA GLU A 103 15.76 3.19 19.36
C GLU A 103 16.97 2.27 19.26
N ALA A 104 18.04 2.69 18.57
CA ALA A 104 19.31 1.95 18.56
C ALA A 104 19.91 1.79 19.96
N VAL A 105 19.87 2.83 20.78
CA VAL A 105 20.31 2.75 22.21
C VAL A 105 19.35 1.88 23.03
N ARG A 106 18.02 2.09 22.91
CA ARG A 106 17.00 1.36 23.69
C ARG A 106 16.92 -0.12 23.36
N CYS A 107 17.31 -0.55 22.17
CA CYS A 107 17.22 -1.96 21.81
C CYS A 107 18.12 -2.87 22.68
N GLY A 108 19.15 -2.32 23.30
CA GLY A 108 19.99 -3.01 24.29
C GLY A 108 21.05 -3.94 23.70
N VAL A 109 21.05 -4.16 22.38
CA VAL A 109 22.02 -4.96 21.65
C VAL A 109 22.93 -4.06 20.79
N ARG A 110 23.97 -4.62 20.19
CA ARG A 110 24.79 -3.87 19.25
C ARG A 110 23.96 -3.34 18.09
N ALA A 111 24.11 -2.05 17.78
CA ALA A 111 23.36 -1.40 16.73
C ALA A 111 24.23 -0.49 15.87
N THR A 112 23.99 -0.45 14.58
CA THR A 112 24.66 0.48 13.65
C THR A 112 23.61 1.27 12.89
N VAL A 113 23.60 2.59 13.06
CA VAL A 113 22.78 3.50 12.25
C VAL A 113 23.53 3.82 10.97
N ILE A 114 22.99 3.40 9.82
CA ILE A 114 23.54 3.70 8.51
C ILE A 114 22.71 4.83 7.90
N ALA A 115 23.29 6.01 7.82
CA ALA A 115 22.68 7.19 7.24
C ALA A 115 23.03 7.28 5.74
N SER A 116 22.09 6.92 4.87
CA SER A 116 22.21 7.12 3.43
C SER A 116 21.69 8.51 3.05
N ILE A 117 22.60 9.43 2.77
CA ILE A 117 22.36 10.88 2.62
C ILE A 117 22.93 11.43 1.32
N VAL A 118 22.50 12.63 0.96
CA VAL A 118 23.04 13.39 -0.18
C VAL A 118 23.79 14.64 0.28
N GLU A 119 23.21 15.39 1.23
CA GLU A 119 23.69 16.70 1.63
C GLU A 119 24.66 16.62 2.80
N MET A 120 25.74 17.43 2.75
CA MET A 120 26.71 17.53 3.88
C MET A 120 26.09 18.17 5.13
N ALA A 121 25.07 19.01 4.95
CA ALA A 121 24.34 19.60 6.07
C ALA A 121 23.65 18.53 6.90
N ASP A 122 23.04 17.52 6.28
CA ASP A 122 22.44 16.37 6.95
C ASP A 122 23.48 15.60 7.76
N GLN A 123 24.66 15.37 7.20
CA GLN A 123 25.75 14.67 7.91
C GLN A 123 26.15 15.39 9.19
N ARG A 124 26.29 16.73 9.14
CA ARG A 124 26.66 17.53 10.31
C ARG A 124 25.55 17.50 11.38
N LEU A 125 24.29 17.57 10.97
CA LEU A 125 23.13 17.51 11.85
C LEU A 125 23.09 16.13 12.54
N ILE A 126 23.18 15.05 11.77
CA ILE A 126 23.08 13.67 12.28
C ILE A 126 24.23 13.36 13.24
N LYS A 127 25.47 13.80 12.94
CA LYS A 127 26.61 13.64 13.86
C LYS A 127 26.37 14.30 15.21
N ARG A 128 25.90 15.56 15.21
CA ARG A 128 25.61 16.29 16.45
C ARG A 128 24.52 15.59 17.27
N LEU A 129 23.44 15.14 16.60
CA LEU A 129 22.37 14.39 17.25
C LEU A 129 22.89 13.09 17.88
N PHE A 130 23.70 12.35 17.13
CA PHE A 130 24.28 11.08 17.59
C PHE A 130 25.07 11.26 18.87
N HIS A 131 26.05 12.17 18.89
CA HIS A 131 26.87 12.41 20.09
C HIS A 131 26.02 12.87 21.29
N GLY A 132 25.12 13.83 21.10
CA GLY A 132 24.29 14.33 22.20
C GLY A 132 23.28 13.29 22.73
N ILE A 133 22.79 12.37 21.90
CA ILE A 133 21.85 11.33 22.35
C ILE A 133 22.63 10.21 23.08
N VAL A 134 23.74 9.77 22.51
CA VAL A 134 24.57 8.71 23.09
C VAL A 134 25.17 9.15 24.42
N GLU A 135 25.63 10.40 24.55
CA GLU A 135 26.08 10.98 25.79
C GLU A 135 24.99 11.01 26.85
N ARG A 136 23.78 11.46 26.48
CA ARG A 136 22.64 11.60 27.42
C ARG A 136 22.07 10.24 27.84
N MET A 137 21.97 9.27 26.91
CA MET A 137 21.31 7.98 27.17
C MET A 137 22.26 6.86 27.55
N GLY A 138 23.56 7.05 27.36
CA GLY A 138 24.54 5.99 27.42
C GLY A 138 24.55 5.11 26.17
N GLY A 139 25.40 4.11 26.12
CA GLY A 139 25.41 3.12 25.03
C GLY A 139 26.42 3.38 23.92
N GLY A 140 27.34 4.32 24.09
CA GLY A 140 28.40 4.64 23.10
C GLY A 140 29.27 3.47 22.66
N GLU A 141 29.43 2.45 23.53
CA GLU A 141 30.17 1.23 23.19
C GLU A 141 29.39 0.24 22.29
N ARG A 142 28.06 0.42 22.21
CA ARG A 142 27.16 -0.53 21.52
C ARG A 142 26.53 0.05 20.27
N VAL A 143 26.55 1.36 20.10
CA VAL A 143 25.87 2.02 18.97
C VAL A 143 26.89 2.73 18.10
N ASP A 144 26.93 2.36 16.84
CA ASP A 144 27.80 2.95 15.81
C ASP A 144 26.98 3.80 14.83
N LEU A 145 27.62 4.81 14.23
CA LEU A 145 27.06 5.64 13.17
C LEU A 145 27.94 5.55 11.92
N SER A 146 27.35 5.13 10.81
CA SER A 146 28.02 5.04 9.50
C SER A 146 27.28 5.92 8.48
N PHE A 147 28.02 6.53 7.57
CA PHE A 147 27.47 7.35 6.49
C PHE A 147 27.72 6.74 5.12
N VAL A 148 26.66 6.73 4.32
CA VAL A 148 26.71 6.42 2.91
C VAL A 148 26.26 7.66 2.14
N ARG A 149 27.21 8.33 1.51
CA ARG A 149 26.91 9.53 0.72
C ARG A 149 26.77 9.16 -0.75
N ILE A 150 25.65 9.54 -1.34
CA ILE A 150 25.31 9.27 -2.74
C ILE A 150 25.11 10.58 -3.51
N GLY A 151 25.25 10.54 -4.84
CA GLY A 151 25.08 11.69 -5.72
C GLY A 151 23.64 12.10 -6.01
N GLY A 152 22.64 11.59 -5.25
CA GLY A 152 21.22 11.92 -5.45
C GLY A 152 20.58 11.24 -6.67
N THR A 153 21.10 10.09 -7.11
CA THR A 153 20.67 9.32 -8.28
C THR A 153 19.31 8.64 -8.10
N GLY A 154 18.87 8.42 -6.84
CA GLY A 154 17.55 7.89 -6.52
C GLY A 154 17.51 7.05 -5.25
N LYS A 155 16.28 6.79 -4.77
CA LYS A 155 16.07 5.97 -3.56
C LYS A 155 16.57 4.54 -3.73
N ARG A 156 16.44 3.95 -4.93
CA ARG A 156 16.92 2.60 -5.21
C ARG A 156 18.43 2.49 -5.03
N ASP A 157 19.17 3.47 -5.54
CA ASP A 157 20.62 3.53 -5.37
C ASP A 157 20.99 3.75 -3.90
N ALA A 158 20.26 4.67 -3.21
CA ALA A 158 20.45 4.92 -1.78
C ALA A 158 20.32 3.64 -0.93
N LEU A 159 19.32 2.82 -1.23
CA LEU A 159 19.12 1.53 -0.56
C LEU A 159 20.20 0.53 -0.93
N ALA A 160 20.55 0.41 -2.21
CA ALA A 160 21.57 -0.55 -2.67
C ALA A 160 22.95 -0.26 -2.08
N TYR A 161 23.36 1.00 -2.08
CA TYR A 161 24.61 1.41 -1.41
C TYR A 161 24.54 1.19 0.11
N GLY A 162 23.38 1.46 0.73
CA GLY A 162 23.15 1.18 2.14
C GLY A 162 23.28 -0.32 2.47
N PHE A 163 22.68 -1.21 1.69
CA PHE A 163 22.80 -2.65 1.87
C PHE A 163 24.24 -3.15 1.64
N ARG A 164 24.97 -2.57 0.67
CA ARG A 164 26.41 -2.86 0.49
C ARG A 164 27.23 -2.40 1.70
N ALA A 165 26.88 -1.25 2.29
CA ALA A 165 27.53 -0.82 3.53
C ALA A 165 27.24 -1.80 4.69
N VAL A 166 26.00 -2.31 4.83
CA VAL A 166 25.72 -3.41 5.78
C VAL A 166 26.62 -4.61 5.50
N SER A 167 26.77 -5.02 4.23
CA SER A 167 27.59 -6.17 3.86
C SER A 167 29.06 -6.00 4.25
N LEU A 168 29.60 -4.77 4.19
CA LEU A 168 30.98 -4.47 4.60
C LEU A 168 31.20 -4.64 6.10
N HIS A 169 30.16 -4.48 6.92
CA HIS A 169 30.22 -4.75 8.35
C HIS A 169 30.24 -6.25 8.70
N ARG A 170 30.12 -7.15 7.70
CA ARG A 170 30.10 -8.61 7.87
C ARG A 170 29.13 -9.05 8.99
N PRO A 171 27.83 -8.76 8.84
CA PRO A 171 26.87 -8.99 9.90
C PRO A 171 26.81 -10.47 10.31
N PRO A 172 26.61 -10.77 11.61
CA PRO A 172 26.29 -12.11 12.07
C PRO A 172 25.03 -12.66 11.39
N ARG A 173 24.90 -13.98 11.32
CA ARG A 173 23.74 -14.63 10.66
C ARG A 173 22.40 -14.27 11.28
N ASP A 174 22.37 -14.04 12.58
CA ASP A 174 21.18 -13.65 13.35
C ASP A 174 20.89 -12.15 13.32
N ALA A 175 21.77 -11.34 12.72
CA ALA A 175 21.58 -9.90 12.63
C ALA A 175 20.33 -9.53 11.79
N ALA A 176 19.78 -8.35 12.10
CA ALA A 176 18.63 -7.79 11.43
C ALA A 176 18.95 -6.43 10.77
N VAL A 177 18.35 -6.17 9.63
CA VAL A 177 18.46 -4.89 8.90
C VAL A 177 17.11 -4.25 8.79
N CYS A 178 16.92 -3.11 9.47
CA CYS A 178 15.71 -2.29 9.44
C CYS A 178 15.88 -1.18 8.41
N VAL A 179 15.03 -1.17 7.40
CA VAL A 179 14.97 -0.11 6.37
C VAL A 179 13.95 0.92 6.78
N ILE A 180 14.35 2.20 6.81
CA ILE A 180 13.55 3.31 7.31
C ILE A 180 13.60 4.46 6.30
N ASP A 181 12.43 4.97 5.90
CA ASP A 181 12.36 6.19 5.08
C ASP A 181 12.75 7.42 5.91
N GLY A 182 13.42 8.37 5.28
CA GLY A 182 13.88 9.59 5.95
C GLY A 182 12.78 10.56 6.40
N ASP A 183 11.52 10.20 6.20
CA ASP A 183 10.34 10.89 6.72
C ASP A 183 9.54 10.04 7.71
N SER A 184 10.15 8.96 8.23
CA SER A 184 9.49 7.98 9.10
C SER A 184 10.10 7.99 10.50
N ILE A 185 9.32 8.37 11.49
CA ILE A 185 9.68 8.48 12.89
C ILE A 185 9.27 7.19 13.59
N LEU A 186 10.22 6.48 14.19
CA LEU A 186 9.98 5.27 14.96
C LEU A 186 9.35 5.61 16.32
N GLU A 187 8.28 4.89 16.69
CA GLU A 187 7.77 5.00 18.06
C GLU A 187 8.69 4.28 19.05
N PRO A 188 8.80 4.76 20.31
CA PRO A 188 9.64 4.15 21.34
C PRO A 188 9.33 2.68 21.59
N GLY A 189 10.39 1.84 21.60
CA GLY A 189 10.30 0.39 21.81
C GLY A 189 9.92 -0.42 20.58
N LEU A 190 9.86 0.20 19.39
CA LEU A 190 9.52 -0.48 18.15
C LEU A 190 10.42 -1.68 17.87
N LEU A 191 11.75 -1.52 18.03
CA LEU A 191 12.70 -2.60 17.78
C LEU A 191 12.53 -3.77 18.75
N ARG A 192 12.37 -3.49 20.03
CA ARG A 192 12.12 -4.55 21.04
C ARG A 192 10.80 -5.28 20.82
N LYS A 193 9.78 -4.60 20.29
CA LYS A 193 8.50 -5.23 19.93
C LYS A 193 8.55 -6.07 18.67
N SER A 194 9.44 -5.80 17.74
CA SER A 194 9.37 -6.39 16.39
C SER A 194 10.48 -7.40 16.09
N LEU A 195 11.70 -7.17 16.53
CA LEU A 195 12.86 -8.01 16.19
C LEU A 195 12.81 -9.45 16.76
N PRO A 196 12.24 -9.70 17.96
CA PRO A 196 12.14 -11.05 18.51
C PRO A 196 11.44 -12.06 17.61
N TYR A 197 10.63 -11.62 16.66
CA TYR A 197 9.95 -12.52 15.71
C TYR A 197 10.90 -13.24 14.76
N PHE A 198 12.09 -12.71 14.51
CA PHE A 198 13.09 -13.44 13.73
C PHE A 198 13.62 -14.68 14.47
N LYS A 199 13.76 -14.62 15.79
CA LYS A 199 14.13 -15.77 16.61
C LYS A 199 12.97 -16.74 16.76
N LEU A 200 11.76 -16.20 17.01
CA LEU A 200 10.56 -17.00 17.24
C LEU A 200 10.15 -17.80 15.98
N PHE A 201 10.40 -17.25 14.78
CA PHE A 201 10.04 -17.84 13.51
C PHE A 201 11.22 -17.83 12.53
N PRO A 202 12.03 -18.92 12.51
CA PRO A 202 13.19 -19.01 11.64
C PRO A 202 12.89 -18.90 10.14
N ASP A 203 11.68 -19.22 9.71
CA ASP A 203 11.19 -19.15 8.35
C ASP A 203 10.67 -17.75 7.92
N VAL A 204 10.63 -16.79 8.86
CA VAL A 204 10.28 -15.40 8.57
C VAL A 204 11.51 -14.68 8.01
N GLY A 205 11.44 -14.27 6.74
CA GLY A 205 12.51 -13.51 6.07
C GLY A 205 12.41 -11.99 6.26
N ALA A 206 11.22 -11.47 6.47
CA ALA A 206 10.99 -10.04 6.64
C ALA A 206 9.70 -9.76 7.42
N PHE A 207 9.61 -8.56 7.98
CA PHE A 207 8.36 -8.03 8.55
C PHE A 207 8.18 -6.55 8.25
N THR A 208 6.95 -6.07 8.43
CA THR A 208 6.62 -4.64 8.41
C THR A 208 5.65 -4.31 9.55
N THR A 209 5.54 -3.03 9.87
CA THR A 209 4.86 -2.52 11.07
C THR A 209 3.59 -1.74 10.73
N ASP A 210 2.85 -1.31 11.75
CA ASP A 210 1.75 -0.36 11.59
C ASP A 210 2.27 1.06 11.32
N GLU A 211 1.44 1.86 10.69
CA GLU A 211 1.77 3.20 10.24
C GLU A 211 0.65 4.18 10.58
N THR A 212 1.05 5.36 11.01
CA THR A 212 0.22 6.55 11.09
C THR A 212 0.91 7.69 10.34
N CYS A 213 0.24 8.81 10.13
CA CYS A 213 0.86 9.93 9.43
C CYS A 213 0.53 11.28 10.07
N GLU A 214 1.52 12.14 10.04
CA GLU A 214 1.38 13.58 10.15
C GLU A 214 1.40 14.14 8.72
N VAL A 215 0.36 14.85 8.32
CA VAL A 215 0.27 15.44 6.99
C VAL A 215 0.41 16.94 7.08
N VAL A 216 1.42 17.46 6.42
CA VAL A 216 1.62 18.91 6.31
C VAL A 216 0.74 19.43 5.17
N GLY A 217 -0.16 20.39 5.46
CA GLY A 217 -1.04 20.98 4.48
C GLY A 217 -2.53 20.83 4.80
N ARG A 218 -3.38 20.70 3.77
CA ARG A 218 -4.84 20.73 3.93
C ARG A 218 -5.39 19.58 4.75
N PRO A 219 -6.35 19.83 5.66
CA PRO A 219 -6.95 18.81 6.52
C PRO A 219 -7.50 17.59 5.77
N LEU A 220 -8.06 17.79 4.55
CA LEU A 220 -8.62 16.70 3.75
C LEU A 220 -7.58 15.65 3.35
N PHE A 221 -6.33 16.04 3.10
CA PHE A 221 -5.25 15.08 2.87
C PHE A 221 -4.97 14.26 4.13
N ARG A 222 -4.93 14.88 5.30
CA ARG A 222 -4.74 14.18 6.58
C ARG A 222 -5.83 13.13 6.80
N GLU A 223 -7.10 13.50 6.59
CA GLU A 223 -8.22 12.58 6.70
C GLU A 223 -8.10 11.40 5.70
N TRP A 224 -7.75 11.71 4.45
CA TRP A 224 -7.59 10.69 3.41
C TRP A 224 -6.44 9.71 3.70
N TYR A 225 -5.29 10.19 4.17
CA TYR A 225 -4.17 9.33 4.56
C TYR A 225 -4.53 8.47 5.77
N ASN A 226 -5.10 9.05 6.83
CA ASN A 226 -5.49 8.33 8.04
C ASN A 226 -6.52 7.23 7.73
N MET A 227 -7.52 7.52 6.91
CA MET A 227 -8.47 6.53 6.43
C MET A 227 -7.75 5.37 5.71
N ARG A 228 -6.82 5.67 4.81
CA ARG A 228 -6.07 4.65 4.06
C ARG A 228 -5.17 3.81 4.96
N PHE A 229 -4.54 4.40 5.95
CA PHE A 229 -3.75 3.66 6.92
C PHE A 229 -4.61 2.79 7.85
N ALA A 230 -5.81 3.21 8.20
CA ALA A 230 -6.77 2.37 8.90
C ALA A 230 -7.19 1.16 8.05
N GLN A 231 -7.53 1.37 6.77
CA GLN A 231 -7.82 0.28 5.83
C GLN A 231 -6.61 -0.66 5.66
N ARG A 232 -5.40 -0.09 5.53
CA ARG A 232 -4.17 -0.86 5.42
C ARG A 232 -3.93 -1.71 6.66
N HIS A 233 -4.15 -1.20 7.87
CA HIS A 233 -4.00 -1.95 9.12
C HIS A 233 -4.91 -3.18 9.15
N ILE A 234 -6.19 -3.06 8.74
CA ILE A 234 -7.11 -4.19 8.63
C ILE A 234 -6.60 -5.20 7.59
N LEU A 235 -6.23 -4.74 6.40
CA LEU A 235 -5.79 -5.60 5.32
C LEU A 235 -4.50 -6.34 5.67
N MET A 236 -3.49 -5.66 6.19
CA MET A 236 -2.20 -6.26 6.55
C MET A 236 -2.34 -7.23 7.72
N SER A 237 -3.20 -6.93 8.69
CA SER A 237 -3.55 -7.86 9.76
C SER A 237 -4.24 -9.12 9.24
N SER A 238 -5.18 -8.98 8.31
CA SER A 238 -5.80 -10.13 7.63
C SER A 238 -4.78 -11.00 6.90
N MET A 239 -3.81 -10.38 6.23
CA MET A 239 -2.72 -11.07 5.54
C MET A 239 -1.74 -11.74 6.50
N GLY A 240 -1.61 -11.21 7.73
CA GLY A 240 -0.80 -11.79 8.80
C GLY A 240 -1.16 -13.24 9.11
N LEU A 241 -2.44 -13.63 9.04
CA LEU A 241 -2.87 -15.03 9.20
C LEU A 241 -2.29 -15.98 8.14
N SER A 242 -1.93 -15.46 6.98
CA SER A 242 -1.36 -16.25 5.89
C SER A 242 0.16 -16.26 5.90
N GLY A 243 0.81 -15.56 6.85
CA GLY A 243 2.26 -15.40 6.86
C GLY A 243 2.80 -14.72 5.58
N ARG A 244 1.98 -13.92 4.93
CA ARG A 244 2.32 -13.18 3.71
C ARG A 244 1.69 -11.79 3.78
N VAL A 245 2.49 -10.75 3.71
CA VAL A 245 2.01 -9.37 3.56
C VAL A 245 1.89 -9.01 2.08
N LEU A 246 1.15 -7.96 1.74
CA LEU A 246 1.01 -7.50 0.36
C LEU A 246 2.09 -6.50 -0.07
N THR A 247 2.87 -6.00 0.87
CA THR A 247 4.01 -5.12 0.65
C THR A 247 4.89 -5.04 1.90
N LEU A 248 6.17 -4.83 1.71
CA LEU A 248 7.12 -4.44 2.75
C LEU A 248 7.34 -2.95 2.57
N THR A 249 6.77 -2.11 3.44
CA THR A 249 6.81 -0.66 3.21
C THR A 249 8.19 -0.08 3.42
N GLY A 250 8.52 0.94 2.64
CA GLY A 250 9.76 1.68 2.83
C GLY A 250 9.79 2.48 4.12
N ARG A 251 8.61 2.77 4.72
CA ARG A 251 8.53 3.51 5.98
C ARG A 251 9.21 2.81 7.13
N MET A 252 8.89 1.51 7.29
CA MET A 252 9.64 0.60 8.15
C MET A 252 9.40 -0.83 7.71
N SER A 253 10.47 -1.52 7.35
CA SER A 253 10.50 -2.97 7.14
C SER A 253 11.84 -3.53 7.58
N ALA A 254 11.83 -4.71 8.16
CA ALA A 254 13.04 -5.37 8.58
C ALA A 254 13.25 -6.69 7.81
N PHE A 255 14.51 -7.00 7.58
CA PHE A 255 14.99 -8.18 6.88
C PHE A 255 16.03 -8.90 7.74
N ARG A 256 16.13 -10.22 7.60
CA ARG A 256 17.32 -10.92 8.07
C ARG A 256 18.55 -10.39 7.34
N ALA A 257 19.68 -10.31 8.03
CA ALA A 257 20.92 -9.84 7.41
C ALA A 257 21.33 -10.68 6.20
N GLU A 258 21.12 -12.00 6.24
CA GLU A 258 21.38 -12.92 5.12
C GLU A 258 20.59 -12.57 3.83
N ILE A 259 19.40 -11.98 3.98
CA ILE A 259 18.61 -11.51 2.85
C ILE A 259 19.09 -10.13 2.40
N ALA A 260 19.28 -9.22 3.36
CA ALA A 260 19.67 -7.84 3.08
C ALA A 260 21.06 -7.71 2.44
N THR A 261 21.96 -8.68 2.72
CA THR A 261 23.31 -8.75 2.16
C THR A 261 23.43 -9.67 0.94
N ASP A 262 22.35 -10.34 0.54
CA ASP A 262 22.34 -11.17 -0.67
C ASP A 262 22.55 -10.30 -1.92
N PRO A 263 23.55 -10.59 -2.76
CA PRO A 263 23.84 -9.80 -3.96
C PRO A 263 22.65 -9.69 -4.92
N ASP A 264 21.83 -10.74 -5.05
CA ASP A 264 20.66 -10.74 -5.92
C ASP A 264 19.53 -9.90 -5.34
N PHE A 265 19.39 -9.87 -4.00
CA PHE A 265 18.48 -8.95 -3.33
C PHE A 265 18.89 -7.51 -3.58
N ILE A 266 20.14 -7.16 -3.34
CA ILE A 266 20.68 -5.82 -3.55
C ILE A 266 20.48 -5.39 -5.01
N ARG A 267 20.81 -6.26 -5.96
CA ARG A 267 20.59 -6.01 -7.40
C ARG A 267 19.11 -5.79 -7.72
N THR A 268 18.21 -6.60 -7.16
CA THR A 268 16.77 -6.46 -7.37
C THR A 268 16.23 -5.14 -6.82
N VAL A 269 16.73 -4.67 -5.68
CA VAL A 269 16.34 -3.36 -5.13
C VAL A 269 16.90 -2.23 -5.97
N GLU A 270 18.16 -2.30 -6.40
CA GLU A 270 18.84 -1.27 -7.20
C GLU A 270 18.22 -1.15 -8.60
N VAL A 271 18.11 -2.28 -9.29
CA VAL A 271 17.70 -2.33 -10.69
C VAL A 271 16.70 -3.45 -10.89
N ASP A 272 15.43 -3.08 -11.01
CA ASP A 272 14.35 -4.02 -11.28
C ASP A 272 13.71 -3.70 -12.63
N TYR A 273 13.32 -4.75 -13.37
CA TYR A 273 12.74 -4.65 -14.70
C TYR A 273 11.46 -5.46 -14.81
N ILE A 274 10.65 -5.10 -15.78
CA ILE A 274 9.56 -5.94 -16.28
C ILE A 274 9.66 -6.06 -17.81
N ASP A 275 9.53 -7.26 -18.30
CA ASP A 275 9.32 -7.54 -19.71
C ASP A 275 7.83 -7.61 -19.97
N HIS A 276 7.31 -6.61 -20.71
CA HIS A 276 5.87 -6.49 -20.98
C HIS A 276 5.62 -6.70 -22.47
N TRP A 277 4.71 -7.62 -22.81
CA TRP A 277 4.42 -8.04 -24.20
C TRP A 277 4.19 -6.88 -25.18
N ARG A 278 3.59 -5.76 -24.72
CA ARG A 278 3.30 -4.58 -25.56
C ARG A 278 4.26 -3.42 -25.33
N LEU A 279 4.69 -3.22 -24.08
CA LEU A 279 5.52 -2.08 -23.71
C LEU A 279 7.02 -2.39 -23.81
N GLY A 280 7.39 -3.64 -24.08
CA GLY A 280 8.79 -4.05 -24.07
C GLY A 280 9.40 -4.04 -22.66
N ARG A 281 10.72 -4.15 -22.58
CA ARG A 281 11.45 -4.12 -21.33
C ARG A 281 11.61 -2.71 -20.80
N PHE A 282 11.30 -2.50 -19.51
CA PHE A 282 11.51 -1.21 -18.86
C PHE A 282 11.90 -1.33 -17.39
N LYS A 283 12.78 -0.42 -16.95
CA LYS A 283 13.29 -0.32 -15.58
C LYS A 283 12.23 0.29 -14.65
N PHE A 284 12.22 -0.13 -13.39
CA PHE A 284 11.43 0.51 -12.34
C PHE A 284 12.16 1.73 -11.78
N LEU A 285 11.48 2.88 -11.79
CA LEU A 285 11.95 4.08 -11.11
C LEU A 285 11.56 4.06 -9.63
N THR A 286 10.32 3.63 -9.35
CA THR A 286 9.73 3.59 -8.01
C THR A 286 9.31 2.18 -7.64
N GLY A 287 9.00 1.92 -6.35
CA GLY A 287 8.54 0.62 -5.88
C GLY A 287 9.66 -0.31 -5.45
N ASP A 288 10.70 0.24 -4.84
CA ASP A 288 11.76 -0.50 -4.14
C ASP A 288 11.19 -1.44 -3.08
N ASP A 289 10.18 -0.97 -2.34
CA ASP A 289 9.38 -1.72 -1.37
C ASP A 289 8.65 -2.94 -1.98
N LYS A 290 8.20 -2.81 -3.22
CA LYS A 290 7.58 -3.92 -3.96
C LYS A 290 8.60 -4.88 -4.55
N SER A 291 9.78 -4.39 -4.92
CA SER A 291 10.88 -5.24 -5.42
C SER A 291 11.45 -6.10 -4.30
N SER A 292 11.69 -5.53 -3.11
CA SER A 292 12.12 -6.26 -1.92
C SER A 292 11.08 -7.29 -1.46
N TRP A 293 9.79 -6.91 -1.44
CA TRP A 293 8.69 -7.81 -1.15
C TRP A 293 8.63 -9.00 -2.13
N TYR A 294 8.75 -8.72 -3.43
CA TYR A 294 8.71 -9.76 -4.46
C TYR A 294 9.88 -10.74 -4.33
N PHE A 295 11.06 -10.26 -3.99
CA PHE A 295 12.23 -11.11 -3.77
C PHE A 295 11.98 -12.11 -2.62
N VAL A 296 11.50 -11.63 -1.47
CA VAL A 296 11.20 -12.49 -0.31
C VAL A 296 10.07 -13.47 -0.64
N LEU A 297 9.03 -13.03 -1.37
CA LEU A 297 7.93 -13.87 -1.82
C LEU A 297 8.41 -14.97 -2.77
N LYS A 298 9.27 -14.62 -3.75
CA LYS A 298 9.86 -15.57 -4.71
C LYS A 298 10.69 -16.65 -4.00
N ARG A 299 11.38 -16.30 -2.92
CA ARG A 299 12.10 -17.26 -2.08
C ARG A 299 11.20 -18.15 -1.22
N GLY A 300 9.92 -17.88 -1.16
CA GLY A 300 8.94 -18.64 -0.37
C GLY A 300 9.02 -18.39 1.14
N LEU A 301 9.81 -17.40 1.58
CA LEU A 301 9.95 -17.03 2.97
C LEU A 301 8.68 -16.34 3.49
N ARG A 302 8.36 -16.57 4.77
CA ARG A 302 7.23 -15.88 5.40
C ARG A 302 7.55 -14.40 5.63
N MET A 303 6.49 -13.60 5.58
CA MET A 303 6.52 -12.18 5.89
C MET A 303 5.38 -11.88 6.86
N ILE A 304 5.68 -11.29 8.01
CA ILE A 304 4.68 -10.99 9.03
C ILE A 304 4.39 -9.50 9.13
N TYR A 305 3.24 -9.20 9.69
CA TYR A 305 2.81 -7.85 10.05
C TYR A 305 2.82 -7.71 11.56
N VAL A 306 3.46 -6.66 12.08
CA VAL A 306 3.60 -6.36 13.51
C VAL A 306 2.69 -5.18 13.84
N PRO A 307 1.45 -5.43 14.34
CA PRO A 307 0.41 -4.39 14.45
C PRO A 307 0.58 -3.43 15.63
N ASP A 308 1.40 -3.77 16.63
CA ASP A 308 1.64 -2.98 17.85
C ASP A 308 2.99 -2.23 17.85
N ALA A 309 3.78 -2.41 16.81
CA ALA A 309 4.96 -1.60 16.52
C ALA A 309 4.58 -0.55 15.47
N LYS A 310 4.72 0.74 15.80
CA LYS A 310 4.20 1.82 14.98
C LYS A 310 5.27 2.78 14.50
N VAL A 311 5.03 3.33 13.33
CA VAL A 311 5.83 4.39 12.72
C VAL A 311 4.93 5.55 12.36
N VAL A 312 5.37 6.75 12.65
CA VAL A 312 4.71 8.00 12.23
C VAL A 312 5.44 8.54 11.01
N THR A 313 4.79 8.64 9.86
CA THR A 313 5.39 9.24 8.66
C THR A 313 4.95 10.68 8.48
N VAL A 314 5.90 11.56 8.13
CA VAL A 314 5.60 12.96 7.80
C VAL A 314 5.39 13.08 6.30
N GLU A 315 4.14 13.32 5.91
CA GLU A 315 3.73 13.31 4.50
C GLU A 315 3.53 14.74 3.97
N TYR A 316 4.19 15.02 2.85
CA TYR A 316 4.04 16.25 2.09
C TYR A 316 3.29 15.95 0.79
N PRO A 317 2.00 16.33 0.66
CA PRO A 317 1.26 16.12 -0.57
C PRO A 317 1.93 16.81 -1.77
N PRO A 318 1.98 16.16 -2.95
CA PRO A 318 2.69 16.71 -4.11
C PRO A 318 2.00 17.92 -4.76
N SER A 319 0.82 18.29 -4.28
CA SER A 319 0.03 19.45 -4.72
C SER A 319 -0.87 19.94 -3.61
N ASN A 320 -1.07 21.24 -3.51
CA ASN A 320 -2.04 21.84 -2.58
C ASN A 320 -3.51 21.57 -2.98
N ARG A 321 -3.77 21.19 -4.24
CA ARG A 321 -5.10 20.79 -4.72
C ARG A 321 -5.30 19.31 -4.47
N PHE A 322 -6.34 18.95 -3.70
CA PHE A 322 -6.60 17.57 -3.29
C PHE A 322 -6.67 16.60 -4.47
N TRP A 323 -7.49 16.89 -5.49
CA TRP A 323 -7.65 16.03 -6.67
C TRP A 323 -6.32 15.79 -7.39
N ALA A 324 -5.57 16.84 -7.67
CA ALA A 324 -4.29 16.74 -8.36
C ALA A 324 -3.27 15.94 -7.55
N GLY A 325 -3.14 16.24 -6.24
CA GLY A 325 -2.22 15.52 -5.36
C GLY A 325 -2.59 14.05 -5.17
N ALA A 326 -3.88 13.76 -4.94
CA ALA A 326 -4.39 12.40 -4.82
C ALA A 326 -4.16 11.58 -6.11
N THR A 327 -4.41 12.19 -7.29
CA THR A 327 -4.16 11.56 -8.59
C THR A 327 -2.69 11.19 -8.76
N MET A 328 -1.76 12.11 -8.47
CA MET A 328 -0.32 11.87 -8.59
C MET A 328 0.13 10.72 -7.66
N LEU A 329 -0.37 10.68 -6.44
CA LEU A 329 -0.09 9.63 -5.47
C LEU A 329 -0.69 8.28 -5.90
N MET A 330 -1.95 8.26 -6.35
CA MET A 330 -2.62 7.06 -6.84
C MET A 330 -1.91 6.47 -8.07
N ILE A 331 -1.48 7.29 -9.03
CA ILE A 331 -0.70 6.82 -10.20
C ILE A 331 0.57 6.12 -9.74
N ARG A 332 1.31 6.70 -8.78
CA ARG A 332 2.53 6.11 -8.24
C ARG A 332 2.25 4.79 -7.52
N TRP A 333 1.30 4.77 -6.59
CA TRP A 333 1.01 3.59 -5.77
C TRP A 333 0.41 2.44 -6.59
N PHE A 334 -0.58 2.73 -7.45
CA PHE A 334 -1.16 1.70 -8.31
C PHE A 334 -0.17 1.21 -9.36
N GLY A 335 0.69 2.09 -9.87
CA GLY A 335 1.77 1.69 -10.78
C GLY A 335 2.72 0.69 -10.14
N ASN A 336 3.23 0.98 -8.94
CA ASN A 336 4.11 0.08 -8.20
C ASN A 336 3.45 -1.28 -7.92
N MET A 337 2.18 -1.24 -7.51
CA MET A 337 1.39 -2.44 -7.26
C MET A 337 1.20 -3.28 -8.53
N LEU A 338 0.69 -2.68 -9.61
CA LEU A 338 0.32 -3.40 -10.83
C LEU A 338 1.53 -3.99 -11.57
N ARG A 339 2.68 -3.29 -11.57
CA ARG A 339 3.94 -3.81 -12.14
C ARG A 339 4.40 -5.08 -11.45
N THR A 340 4.32 -5.13 -10.12
CA THR A 340 4.82 -6.26 -9.35
C THR A 340 3.80 -7.39 -9.24
N ASN A 341 2.49 -7.08 -9.19
CA ASN A 341 1.43 -8.07 -9.04
C ASN A 341 1.40 -9.09 -10.20
N SER A 342 1.74 -8.70 -11.45
CA SER A 342 1.81 -9.64 -12.57
C SER A 342 2.82 -10.76 -12.33
N ARG A 343 3.99 -10.39 -11.84
CA ARG A 343 5.05 -11.35 -11.53
C ARG A 343 4.68 -12.24 -10.34
N ALA A 344 4.05 -11.67 -9.32
CA ALA A 344 3.59 -12.41 -8.15
C ALA A 344 2.48 -13.40 -8.49
N ILE A 345 1.53 -13.03 -9.37
CA ILE A 345 0.49 -13.94 -9.87
C ILE A 345 1.12 -15.11 -10.64
N ALA A 346 2.15 -14.83 -11.45
CA ALA A 346 2.86 -15.85 -12.23
C ALA A 346 3.61 -16.89 -11.37
N LEU A 347 3.94 -16.58 -10.11
CA LEU A 347 4.49 -17.57 -9.16
C LEU A 347 3.48 -18.67 -8.79
N GLY A 348 2.19 -18.43 -9.02
CA GLY A 348 1.10 -19.36 -8.74
C GLY A 348 0.69 -19.48 -7.27
N PRO A 349 -0.51 -20.05 -7.03
CA PRO A 349 -1.08 -20.14 -5.68
C PRO A 349 -0.32 -21.10 -4.74
N ARG A 350 0.37 -22.10 -5.29
CA ARG A 350 1.20 -23.04 -4.48
C ARG A 350 2.39 -22.32 -3.84
N ARG A 351 3.03 -21.38 -4.53
CA ARG A 351 4.20 -20.64 -4.01
C ARG A 351 3.80 -19.47 -3.12
N VAL A 352 2.76 -18.73 -3.52
CA VAL A 352 2.30 -17.51 -2.83
C VAL A 352 1.39 -17.86 -1.65
N GLY A 353 0.68 -18.97 -1.70
CA GLY A 353 -0.46 -19.32 -0.84
C GLY A 353 -1.78 -18.93 -1.52
N TRP A 354 -2.82 -19.77 -1.44
CA TRP A 354 -4.10 -19.57 -2.14
C TRP A 354 -4.76 -18.23 -1.80
N PHE A 355 -4.89 -17.93 -0.52
CA PHE A 355 -5.54 -16.69 -0.09
C PHE A 355 -4.75 -15.42 -0.49
N PRO A 356 -3.44 -15.30 -0.22
CA PRO A 356 -2.64 -14.17 -0.69
C PRO A 356 -2.62 -14.05 -2.21
N TRP A 357 -2.52 -15.15 -2.93
CA TRP A 357 -2.54 -15.15 -4.38
C TRP A 357 -3.86 -14.58 -4.91
N TRP A 358 -4.99 -15.04 -4.36
CA TRP A 358 -6.30 -14.50 -4.71
C TRP A 358 -6.43 -13.01 -4.39
N CYS A 359 -5.90 -12.56 -3.24
CA CYS A 359 -5.86 -11.14 -2.91
C CYS A 359 -5.11 -10.32 -3.96
N ILE A 360 -4.00 -10.84 -4.51
CA ILE A 360 -3.21 -10.17 -5.54
C ILE A 360 -3.98 -10.14 -6.88
N VAL A 361 -4.67 -11.21 -7.25
CA VAL A 361 -5.56 -11.27 -8.41
C VAL A 361 -6.71 -10.29 -8.24
N ASP A 362 -7.37 -10.29 -7.07
CA ASP A 362 -8.48 -9.41 -6.75
C ASP A 362 -8.10 -7.93 -6.84
N GLN A 363 -6.87 -7.55 -6.47
CA GLN A 363 -6.39 -6.19 -6.65
C GLN A 363 -6.42 -5.73 -8.13
N ARG A 364 -6.34 -6.64 -9.09
CA ARG A 364 -6.49 -6.34 -10.52
C ARG A 364 -7.95 -6.31 -10.96
N LEU A 365 -8.78 -7.21 -10.43
CA LEU A 365 -10.21 -7.26 -10.75
C LEU A 365 -10.97 -6.09 -10.12
N SER A 366 -10.54 -5.64 -8.95
CA SER A 366 -11.23 -4.61 -8.18
C SER A 366 -11.45 -3.29 -8.91
N MET A 367 -10.62 -2.93 -9.88
CA MET A 367 -10.81 -1.70 -10.65
C MET A 367 -12.05 -1.76 -11.54
N TRP A 368 -12.37 -2.92 -12.11
CA TRP A 368 -13.56 -3.11 -12.94
C TRP A 368 -14.81 -3.32 -12.10
N THR A 369 -14.75 -4.20 -11.11
CA THR A 369 -15.90 -4.48 -10.25
C THR A 369 -16.31 -3.30 -9.36
N SER A 370 -15.39 -2.37 -9.06
CA SER A 370 -15.74 -1.13 -8.37
C SER A 370 -16.44 -0.11 -9.27
N LEU A 371 -16.23 -0.20 -10.58
CA LEU A 371 -16.92 0.65 -11.57
C LEU A 371 -18.24 0.06 -12.03
N SER A 372 -18.51 -1.23 -11.78
CA SER A 372 -19.74 -1.88 -12.26
C SER A 372 -21.00 -1.23 -11.71
N GLY A 373 -21.06 -0.90 -10.42
CA GLY A 373 -22.23 -0.27 -9.79
C GLY A 373 -22.59 1.08 -10.44
N PRO A 374 -21.71 2.08 -10.41
CA PRO A 374 -22.01 3.39 -11.00
C PRO A 374 -22.29 3.30 -12.51
N THR A 375 -21.59 2.43 -13.25
CA THR A 375 -21.84 2.23 -14.69
C THR A 375 -23.20 1.57 -14.94
N ALA A 376 -23.56 0.54 -14.16
CA ALA A 376 -24.84 -0.14 -14.29
C ALA A 376 -26.02 0.82 -14.08
N VAL A 377 -25.97 1.59 -12.98
CA VAL A 377 -27.05 2.54 -12.66
C VAL A 377 -27.15 3.64 -13.72
N LEU A 378 -26.03 4.12 -14.25
CA LEU A 378 -26.03 5.08 -15.34
C LEU A 378 -26.67 4.50 -16.62
N LEU A 379 -26.32 3.26 -17.00
CA LEU A 379 -26.87 2.58 -18.17
C LEU A 379 -28.39 2.36 -18.03
N ILE A 380 -28.85 1.94 -16.86
CA ILE A 380 -30.28 1.75 -16.58
C ILE A 380 -31.00 3.09 -16.64
N TRP A 381 -30.46 4.13 -16.02
CA TRP A 381 -31.04 5.46 -16.08
C TRP A 381 -31.20 5.97 -17.52
N LEU A 382 -30.15 5.78 -18.34
CA LEU A 382 -30.17 6.20 -19.76
C LEU A 382 -31.13 5.36 -20.63
N SER A 383 -31.34 4.07 -20.30
CA SER A 383 -32.21 3.19 -21.10
C SER A 383 -33.65 3.19 -20.68
N THR A 384 -33.96 3.43 -19.40
CA THR A 384 -35.33 3.29 -18.86
C THR A 384 -35.87 4.57 -18.20
N GLY A 385 -35.05 5.59 -17.99
CA GLY A 385 -35.40 6.78 -17.22
C GLY A 385 -35.66 6.51 -15.72
N SER A 386 -35.27 5.35 -15.23
CA SER A 386 -35.56 4.91 -13.85
C SER A 386 -34.82 5.74 -12.80
N ASN A 387 -35.51 6.06 -11.71
CA ASN A 387 -34.96 6.80 -10.56
C ASN A 387 -34.08 5.95 -9.62
N LEU A 388 -33.70 4.75 -10.02
CA LEU A 388 -32.80 3.85 -9.26
C LEU A 388 -31.46 4.50 -8.87
N ILE A 389 -31.07 5.57 -9.55
CA ILE A 389 -29.89 6.34 -9.22
C ILE A 389 -29.93 6.89 -7.78
N PHE A 390 -31.09 7.30 -7.28
CA PHE A 390 -31.24 7.80 -5.90
C PHE A 390 -31.10 6.66 -4.88
N LEU A 391 -31.68 5.49 -5.15
CA LEU A 391 -31.51 4.30 -4.32
C LEU A 391 -30.05 3.84 -4.29
N TYR A 392 -29.36 3.88 -5.42
CA TYR A 392 -27.93 3.56 -5.50
C TYR A 392 -27.09 4.49 -4.62
N PHE A 393 -27.28 5.81 -4.70
CA PHE A 393 -26.52 6.74 -3.88
C PHE A 393 -26.84 6.60 -2.39
N TYR A 394 -28.08 6.33 -2.04
CA TYR A 394 -28.46 6.02 -0.67
C TYR A 394 -27.73 4.75 -0.18
N TRP A 395 -27.74 3.68 -0.96
CA TRP A 395 -27.04 2.44 -0.66
C TRP A 395 -25.53 2.67 -0.51
N VAL A 396 -24.93 3.45 -1.39
CA VAL A 396 -23.53 3.84 -1.27
C VAL A 396 -23.28 4.58 0.04
N ALA A 397 -24.09 5.57 0.37
CA ALA A 397 -23.96 6.33 1.61
C ALA A 397 -24.05 5.43 2.85
N LEU A 398 -25.04 4.53 2.88
CA LEU A 398 -25.23 3.55 3.97
C LEU A 398 -24.04 2.59 4.11
N THR A 399 -23.61 1.99 3.01
CA THR A 399 -22.52 1.01 3.04
C THR A 399 -21.18 1.65 3.34
N ARG A 400 -20.91 2.89 2.90
CA ARG A 400 -19.68 3.63 3.24
C ARG A 400 -19.69 4.09 4.69
N PHE A 401 -20.85 4.42 5.24
CA PHE A 401 -21.01 4.66 6.68
C PHE A 401 -20.66 3.39 7.48
N ALA A 402 -21.27 2.26 7.15
CA ALA A 402 -20.96 0.98 7.78
C ALA A 402 -19.47 0.63 7.68
N GLN A 403 -18.84 0.80 6.51
CA GLN A 403 -17.41 0.61 6.36
C GLN A 403 -16.58 1.59 7.21
N THR A 404 -17.03 2.83 7.36
CA THR A 404 -16.36 3.79 8.26
C THR A 404 -16.37 3.29 9.69
N LEU A 405 -17.49 2.73 10.16
CA LEU A 405 -17.56 2.14 11.51
C LEU A 405 -16.62 0.94 11.67
N THR A 406 -16.40 0.13 10.64
CA THR A 406 -15.41 -0.97 10.73
C THR A 406 -13.99 -0.47 10.97
N LEU A 407 -13.65 0.75 10.55
CA LEU A 407 -12.32 1.34 10.79
C LEU A 407 -12.06 1.66 12.26
N LEU A 408 -13.11 1.77 13.10
CA LEU A 408 -12.96 1.87 14.57
C LEU A 408 -12.30 0.63 15.18
N THR A 409 -12.32 -0.50 14.48
CA THR A 409 -11.56 -1.68 14.92
C THR A 409 -10.04 -1.52 14.75
N ALA A 410 -9.60 -0.54 13.95
CA ALA A 410 -8.21 -0.29 13.61
C ALA A 410 -7.68 1.02 14.22
N ARG A 411 -8.54 1.97 14.50
CA ARG A 411 -8.19 3.31 15.02
C ARG A 411 -9.24 3.77 16.01
N ASP A 412 -8.83 4.50 17.04
CA ASP A 412 -9.71 4.99 18.12
C ASP A 412 -10.69 6.07 17.64
N ARG A 413 -10.37 6.73 16.53
CA ARG A 413 -11.19 7.80 15.97
C ARG A 413 -11.31 7.67 14.47
N VAL A 414 -12.51 7.99 13.96
CA VAL A 414 -12.83 8.08 12.53
C VAL A 414 -13.54 9.40 12.26
N SER A 415 -13.40 9.92 11.05
CA SER A 415 -13.99 11.20 10.64
C SER A 415 -15.30 10.99 9.89
N TRP A 416 -16.20 11.98 9.98
CA TRP A 416 -17.44 12.04 9.20
C TRP A 416 -17.18 12.19 7.69
N THR A 417 -15.97 12.60 7.30
CA THR A 417 -15.54 12.68 5.90
C THR A 417 -15.24 11.32 5.28
N TYR A 418 -15.04 10.27 6.10
CA TYR A 418 -14.59 8.97 5.62
C TYR A 418 -15.56 8.29 4.68
N PRO A 419 -16.91 8.32 4.84
CA PRO A 419 -17.81 7.75 3.85
C PRO A 419 -17.59 8.31 2.44
N PHE A 420 -17.40 9.62 2.31
CA PHE A 420 -17.14 10.30 1.05
C PHE A 420 -15.75 9.93 0.48
N LEU A 421 -14.72 9.92 1.33
CA LEU A 421 -13.37 9.57 0.94
C LEU A 421 -13.22 8.09 0.55
N LEU A 422 -13.98 7.19 1.18
CA LEU A 422 -14.06 5.77 0.81
C LEU A 422 -14.64 5.62 -0.60
N TYR A 423 -15.73 6.31 -0.90
CA TYR A 423 -16.35 6.26 -2.22
C TYR A 423 -15.45 6.92 -3.29
N PHE A 424 -14.86 8.07 -2.98
CA PHE A 424 -13.85 8.70 -3.83
C PHE A 424 -12.69 7.73 -4.13
N ASN A 425 -12.15 7.10 -3.09
CA ASN A 425 -11.02 6.17 -3.24
C ASN A 425 -11.41 4.93 -4.05
N GLN A 426 -12.67 4.47 -3.95
CA GLN A 426 -13.19 3.34 -4.71
C GLN A 426 -13.39 3.70 -6.18
N VAL A 427 -14.19 4.70 -6.49
CA VAL A 427 -14.60 5.00 -7.88
C VAL A 427 -13.48 5.73 -8.61
N TYR A 428 -13.06 6.88 -8.09
CA TYR A 428 -11.99 7.66 -8.72
C TYR A 428 -10.66 6.90 -8.72
N GLY A 429 -10.35 6.22 -7.63
CA GLY A 429 -9.18 5.34 -7.56
C GLY A 429 -9.22 4.21 -8.59
N SER A 430 -10.39 3.66 -8.91
CA SER A 430 -10.55 2.64 -9.95
C SER A 430 -10.36 3.21 -11.36
N VAL A 431 -10.88 4.42 -11.63
CA VAL A 431 -10.60 5.13 -12.90
C VAL A 431 -9.11 5.37 -13.08
N VAL A 432 -8.41 5.88 -12.04
CA VAL A 432 -6.96 6.06 -12.10
C VAL A 432 -6.23 4.74 -12.27
N LYS A 433 -6.70 3.67 -11.62
CA LYS A 433 -6.09 2.34 -11.71
C LYS A 433 -6.23 1.74 -13.11
N THR A 434 -7.39 1.87 -13.78
CA THR A 434 -7.56 1.44 -15.17
C THR A 434 -6.63 2.22 -16.11
N PHE A 435 -6.52 3.53 -15.92
CA PHE A 435 -5.58 4.35 -16.68
C PHE A 435 -4.14 3.85 -16.55
N VAL A 436 -3.69 3.58 -15.32
CA VAL A 436 -2.33 3.11 -15.02
C VAL A 436 -2.10 1.69 -15.54
N PHE A 437 -3.12 0.81 -15.48
CA PHE A 437 -3.02 -0.57 -15.95
C PHE A 437 -2.57 -0.68 -17.41
N PHE A 438 -3.03 0.23 -18.26
CA PHE A 438 -2.64 0.28 -19.66
C PHE A 438 -1.38 1.11 -19.94
N ARG A 439 -0.75 1.70 -18.89
CA ARG A 439 0.41 2.61 -19.00
C ARG A 439 1.44 2.36 -17.90
N LEU A 440 1.81 1.09 -17.70
CA LEU A 440 2.72 0.66 -16.63
C LEU A 440 4.13 1.26 -16.75
N ASP A 441 4.51 1.66 -17.94
CA ASP A 441 5.79 2.31 -18.25
C ASP A 441 5.85 3.77 -17.77
N ARG A 442 4.69 4.42 -17.57
CA ARG A 442 4.67 5.81 -17.10
C ARG A 442 4.96 5.85 -15.61
N GLN A 443 6.14 6.32 -15.29
CA GLN A 443 6.63 6.45 -13.93
C GLN A 443 7.15 7.87 -13.71
N LYS A 444 6.84 8.44 -12.56
CA LYS A 444 7.35 9.73 -12.11
C LYS A 444 7.62 9.67 -10.62
N TRP A 445 8.82 10.10 -10.24
CA TRP A 445 9.11 10.34 -8.83
C TRP A 445 8.87 11.82 -8.51
N THR A 446 7.92 12.06 -7.62
CA THR A 446 7.41 13.41 -7.37
C THR A 446 8.42 14.33 -6.71
N ARG A 447 9.30 13.81 -5.84
CA ARG A 447 10.32 14.62 -5.13
C ARG A 447 11.50 15.04 -6.03
N GLN A 448 11.89 14.20 -6.97
CA GLN A 448 13.04 14.50 -7.87
C GLN A 448 12.63 15.08 -9.22
N LYS A 449 11.33 15.13 -9.52
CA LYS A 449 10.82 15.43 -10.87
C LYS A 449 11.45 14.54 -11.96
N THR A 450 12.02 13.41 -11.56
CA THR A 450 12.73 12.48 -12.45
C THR A 450 11.70 11.63 -13.19
N THR A 451 11.85 11.55 -14.50
CA THR A 451 11.15 10.62 -15.39
C THR A 451 12.18 9.72 -16.03
N ILE A 452 11.85 8.46 -16.25
CA ILE A 452 12.70 7.62 -17.09
C ILE A 452 12.38 7.98 -18.55
N GLU A 453 13.32 8.61 -19.22
CA GLU A 453 13.28 8.71 -20.67
C GLU A 453 13.75 7.37 -21.24
N ARG A 454 12.89 6.73 -21.99
CA ARG A 454 13.27 5.59 -22.82
C ARG A 454 13.98 6.15 -24.05
N GLY A 455 15.11 5.58 -24.42
CA GLY A 455 15.80 5.89 -25.67
C GLY A 455 15.01 5.46 -26.93
N LEU A 456 13.67 5.57 -26.89
CA LEU A 456 12.80 5.34 -28.01
C LEU A 456 12.82 6.56 -28.92
N ASP A 457 12.93 6.33 -30.21
CA ASP A 457 12.73 7.42 -31.17
C ASP A 457 11.31 8.00 -31.03
N ARG A 458 11.11 9.22 -31.54
CA ARG A 458 9.83 9.96 -31.40
C ARG A 458 8.64 9.20 -31.98
N TRP A 459 8.84 8.42 -33.04
CA TRP A 459 7.79 7.65 -33.68
C TRP A 459 7.34 6.49 -32.80
N ASN A 460 8.27 5.64 -32.34
CA ASN A 460 7.99 4.52 -31.46
C ASN A 460 7.34 4.96 -30.13
N ALA A 461 7.77 6.10 -29.57
CA ALA A 461 7.15 6.67 -28.39
C ALA A 461 5.69 7.12 -28.62
N ARG A 462 5.41 7.73 -29.80
CA ARG A 462 4.04 8.10 -30.21
C ARG A 462 3.18 6.87 -30.43
N LEU A 463 3.69 5.85 -31.12
CA LEU A 463 2.98 4.59 -31.38
C LEU A 463 2.63 3.87 -30.09
N GLN A 464 3.57 3.76 -29.14
CA GLN A 464 3.29 3.18 -27.82
C GLN A 464 2.23 3.96 -27.04
N LYS A 465 2.24 5.28 -27.14
CA LYS A 465 1.23 6.13 -26.52
C LYS A 465 -0.15 5.93 -27.15
N ALA A 466 -0.23 5.87 -28.46
CA ALA A 466 -1.46 5.65 -29.21
C ALA A 466 -2.04 4.25 -28.94
N THR A 467 -1.22 3.19 -29.03
CA THR A 467 -1.64 1.82 -28.73
C THR A 467 -2.09 1.66 -27.28
N SER A 468 -1.45 2.33 -26.32
CA SER A 468 -1.89 2.33 -24.92
C SER A 468 -3.25 3.01 -24.75
N ALA A 469 -3.52 4.08 -25.47
CA ALA A 469 -4.82 4.75 -25.46
C ALA A 469 -5.88 3.88 -26.12
N TYR A 470 -5.58 3.30 -27.29
CA TYR A 470 -6.48 2.42 -28.02
C TYR A 470 -6.93 1.21 -27.19
N VAL A 471 -5.99 0.44 -26.62
CA VAL A 471 -6.32 -0.74 -25.79
C VAL A 471 -7.08 -0.35 -24.53
N HIS A 472 -6.80 0.82 -23.95
CA HIS A 472 -7.56 1.32 -22.79
C HIS A 472 -9.00 1.65 -23.18
N ILE A 473 -9.22 2.36 -24.29
CA ILE A 473 -10.57 2.69 -24.80
C ILE A 473 -11.31 1.40 -25.12
N LEU A 474 -10.68 0.46 -25.82
CA LEU A 474 -11.27 -0.83 -26.14
C LEU A 474 -11.66 -1.63 -24.88
N GLY A 475 -10.80 -1.67 -23.87
CA GLY A 475 -11.11 -2.30 -22.59
C GLY A 475 -12.28 -1.65 -21.84
N CYS A 476 -12.35 -0.32 -21.84
CA CYS A 476 -13.48 0.40 -21.26
C CYS A 476 -14.78 0.17 -22.07
N ALA A 477 -14.70 0.20 -23.39
CA ALA A 477 -15.85 -0.07 -24.26
C ALA A 477 -16.37 -1.51 -24.06
N ALA A 478 -15.48 -2.51 -24.06
CA ALA A 478 -15.85 -3.90 -23.79
C ALA A 478 -16.51 -4.06 -22.41
N PHE A 479 -16.02 -3.37 -21.40
CA PHE A 479 -16.62 -3.37 -20.05
C PHE A 479 -18.05 -2.77 -20.07
N VAL A 480 -18.23 -1.60 -20.68
CA VAL A 480 -19.53 -0.92 -20.76
C VAL A 480 -20.53 -1.72 -21.58
N VAL A 481 -20.12 -2.21 -22.76
CA VAL A 481 -20.96 -3.02 -23.63
C VAL A 481 -21.33 -4.35 -22.96
N GLY A 482 -20.33 -5.06 -22.39
CA GLY A 482 -20.60 -6.31 -21.68
C GLY A 482 -21.56 -6.15 -20.51
N LEU A 483 -21.42 -5.07 -19.74
CA LEU A 483 -22.36 -4.75 -18.65
C LEU A 483 -23.74 -4.37 -19.19
N GLY A 484 -23.81 -3.59 -20.27
CA GLY A 484 -25.06 -3.19 -20.92
C GLY A 484 -25.85 -4.39 -21.50
N LEU A 485 -25.14 -5.36 -22.10
CA LEU A 485 -25.74 -6.61 -22.56
C LEU A 485 -26.25 -7.46 -21.38
N TYR A 486 -25.45 -7.60 -20.33
CA TYR A 486 -25.83 -8.33 -19.12
C TYR A 486 -27.10 -7.73 -18.46
N LEU A 487 -27.20 -6.43 -18.42
CA LEU A 487 -28.33 -5.69 -17.85
C LEU A 487 -29.52 -5.57 -18.83
N ARG A 488 -29.40 -6.08 -20.06
CA ARG A 488 -30.37 -5.89 -21.14
C ARG A 488 -30.66 -4.41 -21.47
N ALA A 489 -29.76 -3.51 -21.08
CA ALA A 489 -29.82 -2.10 -21.45
C ALA A 489 -29.38 -1.85 -22.90
N ILE A 490 -28.66 -2.79 -23.48
CA ILE A 490 -28.29 -2.83 -24.91
C ILE A 490 -28.88 -4.11 -25.49
N HIS A 491 -29.67 -3.98 -26.56
CA HIS A 491 -30.24 -5.10 -27.28
C HIS A 491 -29.36 -5.47 -28.45
N VAL A 492 -28.97 -6.74 -28.56
CA VAL A 492 -28.33 -7.25 -29.79
C VAL A 492 -29.42 -7.47 -30.82
N PRO A 493 -29.36 -6.83 -31.99
CA PRO A 493 -30.29 -7.18 -33.10
C PRO A 493 -30.23 -8.68 -33.37
N ASN A 494 -31.39 -9.29 -33.54
CA ASN A 494 -31.47 -10.74 -33.82
C ASN A 494 -30.61 -11.07 -35.04
N ILE A 495 -29.54 -11.84 -34.84
CA ILE A 495 -28.58 -12.25 -35.90
C ILE A 495 -29.24 -13.08 -37.02
N LYS A 496 -30.52 -13.45 -36.87
CA LYS A 496 -31.28 -14.16 -37.91
C LYS A 496 -31.32 -13.45 -39.29
N TYR A 497 -30.98 -12.16 -39.33
CA TYR A 497 -30.88 -11.44 -40.61
C TYR A 497 -29.51 -11.53 -41.31
N LEU A 498 -28.49 -12.09 -40.65
CA LEU A 498 -27.17 -12.28 -41.28
C LEU A 498 -27.03 -13.61 -42.04
N THR A 499 -28.00 -14.53 -41.92
CA THR A 499 -28.05 -15.79 -42.70
C THR A 499 -28.71 -15.64 -44.07
N LEU A 500 -29.09 -14.43 -44.46
CA LEU A 500 -29.62 -14.14 -45.81
C LEU A 500 -28.56 -13.72 -46.82
N LEU A 501 -27.28 -13.87 -46.50
CA LEU A 501 -26.14 -13.62 -47.39
C LEU A 501 -25.27 -14.88 -47.61
N GLN A 502 -25.84 -16.06 -47.42
CA GLN A 502 -25.28 -17.34 -47.94
C GLN A 502 -26.06 -17.86 -49.12
#